data_ae0c971258ca41ef5bf1436a0f12cf8b
#
_entry.id   ae0c971258ca41ef5bf1436a0f12cf8b
#
_cell.length_a   1.000
_cell.length_b   1.000
_cell.length_c   1.000
_cell.angle_alpha   90.00
_cell.angle_beta   90.00
_cell.angle_gamma   90.00
#
_symmetry.space_group_name_H-M   'P 1'
#
loop_
_entity.id
_entity.type
_entity.pdbx_description
1 polymer ?
#
loop_
_entity_poly.entity_id
_entity_poly.type
_entity_poly.pdbx_seq_one_letter_code
_entity_poly.pdbx_strand_id
1 'polypeptide(L)'
;MLKQYKFPMNLFLIFEKLEPTVYTSECLSSNHYAILLPKEYYYIFHKVLKNELFFSASTLIEQSCIDTKYFDKLSDSFHTQFGGKRILLFNILYFYFIKVRLTLFVSLNLNSKISSVDSLYPNANWIERETSEMFGVIYTNKKDIRNLLLDYSRNEYPMLKEFPCEGYYDLYFDFFNDQLQYVESEFVEL
;
A
#
# COMPACT_ATOMS: atom_id res chain seq x y z
N MET A 1 6.41 3.32 -27.86
CA MET A 1 7.57 4.23 -27.85
C MET A 1 8.02 4.40 -26.40
N LEU A 2 8.92 3.55 -25.91
CA LEU A 2 9.47 3.61 -24.55
C LEU A 2 10.36 4.86 -24.45
N LYS A 3 9.92 5.86 -23.71
CA LYS A 3 10.80 6.96 -23.33
C LYS A 3 11.91 6.37 -22.47
N GLN A 4 13.14 6.39 -22.98
CA GLN A 4 14.35 6.02 -22.22
C GLN A 4 14.54 7.05 -21.09
N TYR A 5 13.99 6.72 -19.91
CA TYR A 5 14.34 7.46 -18.70
C TYR A 5 15.71 7.00 -18.23
N LYS A 6 16.61 7.94 -17.98
CA LYS A 6 17.92 7.67 -17.36
C LYS A 6 17.73 7.22 -15.92
N PHE A 7 17.49 5.95 -15.72
CA PHE A 7 17.67 5.34 -14.40
C PHE A 7 19.16 5.38 -14.02
N PRO A 8 19.50 5.55 -12.74
CA PRO A 8 20.84 5.27 -12.28
C PRO A 8 21.22 3.85 -12.72
N MET A 9 22.39 3.70 -13.32
CA MET A 9 22.86 2.45 -13.98
C MET A 9 22.64 1.20 -13.10
N ASN A 10 22.76 1.38 -11.78
CA ASN A 10 22.59 0.29 -10.81
C ASN A 10 21.13 -0.19 -10.68
N LEU A 11 20.14 0.72 -10.77
CA LEU A 11 18.71 0.35 -10.81
C LEU A 11 18.38 -0.39 -12.11
N PHE A 12 18.97 0.04 -13.23
CA PHE A 12 18.77 -0.60 -14.52
C PHE A 12 19.19 -2.08 -14.50
N LEU A 13 20.32 -2.42 -13.87
CA LEU A 13 20.80 -3.80 -13.74
C LEU A 13 19.83 -4.70 -12.93
N ILE A 14 19.15 -4.14 -11.93
CA ILE A 14 18.12 -4.88 -11.18
C ILE A 14 16.89 -5.12 -12.04
N PHE A 15 16.48 -4.13 -12.82
CA PHE A 15 15.37 -4.25 -13.76
C PHE A 15 15.67 -5.26 -14.87
N GLU A 16 16.90 -5.31 -15.37
CA GLU A 16 17.30 -6.28 -16.37
C GLU A 16 17.22 -7.72 -15.85
N LYS A 17 17.54 -7.96 -14.57
CA LYS A 17 17.36 -9.26 -13.91
C LYS A 17 15.90 -9.64 -13.67
N LEU A 18 14.99 -8.67 -13.64
CA LEU A 18 13.55 -8.83 -13.33
C LEU A 18 12.66 -8.61 -14.55
N GLU A 19 13.25 -8.57 -15.73
CA GLU A 19 12.72 -8.06 -16.98
C GLU A 19 11.24 -8.29 -17.27
N PRO A 20 10.63 -9.41 -17.34
CA PRO A 20 9.22 -9.43 -17.77
C PRO A 20 8.22 -8.96 -16.71
N THR A 21 8.68 -8.48 -15.56
CA THR A 21 7.84 -8.27 -14.37
C THR A 21 7.50 -6.82 -14.10
N VAL A 22 8.21 -5.89 -14.72
CA VAL A 22 8.00 -4.44 -14.55
C VAL A 22 7.15 -3.92 -15.70
N TYR A 23 5.91 -3.53 -15.40
CA TYR A 23 5.00 -3.05 -16.44
C TYR A 23 5.27 -1.60 -16.87
N THR A 24 5.57 -0.73 -15.92
CA THR A 24 5.83 0.69 -16.21
C THR A 24 6.80 1.26 -15.19
N SER A 25 7.62 2.19 -15.65
CA SER A 25 8.50 2.96 -14.78
C SER A 25 8.42 4.42 -15.19
N GLU A 26 8.21 5.30 -14.23
CA GLU A 26 8.14 6.74 -14.44
C GLU A 26 9.11 7.48 -13.53
N CYS A 27 9.68 8.56 -14.03
CA CYS A 27 10.46 9.48 -13.23
C CYS A 27 9.54 10.61 -12.76
N LEU A 28 9.22 10.62 -11.47
CA LEU A 28 8.36 11.65 -10.88
C LEU A 28 9.13 12.95 -10.61
N SER A 29 10.42 12.83 -10.34
CA SER A 29 11.35 13.96 -10.16
C SER A 29 12.78 13.49 -10.40
N SER A 30 13.78 14.38 -10.29
CA SER A 30 15.20 14.05 -10.54
C SER A 30 15.72 12.84 -9.75
N ASN A 31 15.16 12.57 -8.56
CA ASN A 31 15.59 11.47 -7.68
C ASN A 31 14.41 10.62 -7.15
N HIS A 32 13.26 10.67 -7.81
CA HIS A 32 12.07 9.90 -7.41
C HIS A 32 11.52 9.12 -8.60
N TYR A 33 11.51 7.83 -8.48
CA TYR A 33 11.06 6.88 -9.50
C TYR A 33 9.84 6.11 -9.03
N ALA A 34 8.95 5.77 -9.94
CA ALA A 34 7.77 4.97 -9.68
C ALA A 34 7.78 3.71 -10.57
N ILE A 35 7.36 2.59 -10.02
CA ILE A 35 7.33 1.30 -10.70
C ILE A 35 6.05 0.59 -10.36
N LEU A 36 5.39 0.02 -11.36
CA LEU A 36 4.27 -0.87 -11.18
C LEU A 36 4.74 -2.33 -11.26
N LEU A 37 4.47 -3.09 -10.21
CA LEU A 37 4.85 -4.51 -10.09
C LEU A 37 3.61 -5.42 -10.01
N PRO A 38 3.67 -6.61 -10.59
CA PRO A 38 2.72 -7.68 -10.27
C PRO A 38 2.87 -8.12 -8.81
N LYS A 39 1.76 -8.50 -8.17
CA LYS A 39 1.76 -8.90 -6.75
C LYS A 39 2.65 -10.12 -6.46
N GLU A 40 2.81 -11.01 -7.44
CA GLU A 40 3.60 -12.24 -7.34
C GLU A 40 5.08 -11.96 -7.10
N TYR A 41 5.58 -10.86 -7.66
CA TYR A 41 7.00 -10.47 -7.56
C TYR A 41 7.28 -9.49 -6.41
N TYR A 42 6.27 -9.04 -5.70
CA TYR A 42 6.37 -8.05 -4.64
C TYR A 42 7.44 -8.40 -3.59
N TYR A 43 7.34 -9.56 -2.96
CA TYR A 43 8.31 -9.99 -1.95
C TYR A 43 9.72 -10.25 -2.53
N ILE A 44 9.78 -10.89 -3.70
CA ILE A 44 11.04 -11.20 -4.36
C ILE A 44 11.79 -9.92 -4.71
N PHE A 45 11.10 -8.92 -5.20
CA PHE A 45 11.66 -7.61 -5.53
C PHE A 45 12.28 -6.94 -4.31
N HIS A 46 11.57 -6.87 -3.19
CA HIS A 46 12.10 -6.34 -1.93
C HIS A 46 13.32 -7.12 -1.43
N LYS A 47 13.28 -8.44 -1.55
CA LYS A 47 14.40 -9.31 -1.16
C LYS A 47 15.64 -9.09 -2.03
N VAL A 48 15.46 -8.95 -3.34
CA VAL A 48 16.56 -8.64 -4.26
C VAL A 48 17.17 -7.27 -3.94
N LEU A 49 16.34 -6.25 -3.71
CA LEU A 49 16.82 -4.92 -3.30
C LEU A 49 17.65 -4.96 -2.01
N LYS A 50 17.20 -5.72 -1.01
CA LYS A 50 17.97 -5.85 0.25
C LYS A 50 19.30 -6.58 0.11
N ASN A 51 19.41 -7.50 -0.84
CA ASN A 51 20.62 -8.30 -1.05
C ASN A 51 21.67 -7.56 -1.91
N GLU A 52 21.27 -6.57 -2.69
CA GLU A 52 22.21 -5.79 -3.52
C GLU A 52 22.94 -4.74 -2.68
N LEU A 53 24.24 -4.65 -2.86
CA LEU A 53 25.18 -3.87 -2.00
C LEU A 53 24.79 -2.39 -1.91
N PHE A 54 24.42 -1.77 -3.03
CA PHE A 54 24.05 -0.34 -3.09
C PHE A 54 22.64 -0.05 -2.55
N PHE A 55 21.78 -1.05 -2.47
CA PHE A 55 20.38 -0.94 -2.04
C PHE A 55 20.12 -1.57 -0.68
N SER A 56 21.11 -2.26 -0.09
CA SER A 56 20.98 -2.91 1.22
C SER A 56 20.62 -1.92 2.33
N ALA A 57 21.17 -0.70 2.29
CA ALA A 57 20.83 0.39 3.20
C ALA A 57 19.53 1.12 2.77
N SER A 58 18.49 0.36 2.41
CA SER A 58 17.17 0.89 2.13
C SER A 58 16.29 0.87 3.36
N THR A 59 15.46 1.92 3.51
CA THR A 59 14.37 1.95 4.47
C THR A 59 13.04 2.02 3.76
N LEU A 60 12.04 1.33 4.30
CA LEU A 60 10.66 1.53 3.96
C LEU A 60 10.20 2.79 4.70
N ILE A 61 9.84 3.85 3.98
CA ILE A 61 9.37 5.09 4.58
C ILE A 61 7.89 4.95 4.91
N GLU A 62 7.10 4.54 3.90
CA GLU A 62 5.65 4.52 3.96
C GLU A 62 5.10 3.37 3.13
N GLN A 63 3.97 2.84 3.55
CA GLN A 63 3.17 1.90 2.79
C GLN A 63 1.71 2.21 3.07
N SER A 64 0.94 2.41 2.02
CA SER A 64 -0.49 2.63 2.14
C SER A 64 -1.21 2.18 0.87
N CYS A 65 -2.53 2.32 0.85
CA CYS A 65 -3.35 1.97 -0.30
C CYS A 65 -4.17 3.15 -0.79
N ILE A 66 -4.59 3.05 -2.04
CA ILE A 66 -5.56 3.96 -2.66
C ILE A 66 -6.72 3.11 -3.16
N ASP A 67 -7.96 3.44 -2.75
CA ASP A 67 -9.16 2.86 -3.34
C ASP A 67 -9.50 3.63 -4.62
N THR A 68 -9.43 2.96 -5.76
CA THR A 68 -9.65 3.54 -7.09
C THR A 68 -11.09 3.40 -7.59
N LYS A 69 -12.05 3.03 -6.72
CA LYS A 69 -13.43 2.71 -7.11
C LYS A 69 -14.11 3.78 -7.98
N TYR A 70 -13.78 5.06 -7.79
CA TYR A 70 -14.41 6.16 -8.54
C TYR A 70 -13.46 6.85 -9.53
N PHE A 71 -12.25 6.34 -9.74
CA PHE A 71 -11.29 6.94 -10.67
C PHE A 71 -11.66 6.75 -12.14
N ASP A 72 -12.51 5.77 -12.47
CA ASP A 72 -12.99 5.53 -13.84
C ASP A 72 -13.64 6.76 -14.50
N LYS A 73 -14.19 7.67 -13.69
CA LYS A 73 -14.79 8.92 -14.16
C LYS A 73 -13.76 10.02 -14.50
N LEU A 74 -12.50 9.87 -14.09
CA LEU A 74 -11.48 10.92 -14.17
C LEU A 74 -10.50 10.75 -15.32
N SER A 75 -10.14 9.53 -15.69
CA SER A 75 -9.39 9.22 -16.92
C SER A 75 -9.32 7.71 -17.16
N ASP A 76 -9.83 7.24 -18.29
CA ASP A 76 -9.70 5.84 -18.73
C ASP A 76 -8.25 5.37 -18.81
N SER A 77 -7.31 6.30 -19.03
CA SER A 77 -5.88 6.02 -19.12
C SER A 77 -5.24 5.63 -17.79
N PHE A 78 -5.69 6.19 -16.66
CA PHE A 78 -5.12 5.88 -15.34
C PHE A 78 -5.53 4.46 -14.90
N HIS A 79 -6.80 4.14 -15.02
CA HIS A 79 -7.35 2.85 -14.59
C HIS A 79 -6.79 1.67 -15.42
N THR A 80 -6.68 1.85 -16.73
CA THR A 80 -6.07 0.84 -17.60
C THR A 80 -4.59 0.66 -17.36
N GLN A 81 -3.86 1.72 -17.02
CA GLN A 81 -2.44 1.67 -16.71
C GLN A 81 -2.14 0.83 -15.44
N PHE A 82 -3.05 0.86 -14.45
CA PHE A 82 -2.92 0.10 -13.20
C PHE A 82 -3.65 -1.26 -13.22
N GLY A 83 -4.05 -1.74 -14.39
CA GLY A 83 -4.61 -3.08 -14.58
C GLY A 83 -6.05 -3.28 -14.10
N GLY A 84 -6.82 -2.20 -13.93
CA GLY A 84 -8.25 -2.24 -13.64
C GLY A 84 -8.64 -2.84 -12.29
N LYS A 85 -7.70 -2.96 -11.33
CA LYS A 85 -7.97 -3.47 -10.00
C LYS A 85 -8.28 -2.35 -9.03
N ARG A 86 -9.11 -2.64 -8.04
CA ARG A 86 -9.69 -1.63 -7.16
C ARG A 86 -8.69 -1.02 -6.17
N ILE A 87 -7.80 -1.83 -5.59
CA ILE A 87 -6.85 -1.37 -4.57
C ILE A 87 -5.47 -1.20 -5.19
N LEU A 88 -4.91 -0.02 -5.06
CA LEU A 88 -3.54 0.27 -5.45
C LEU A 88 -2.68 0.41 -4.20
N LEU A 89 -1.94 -0.64 -3.87
CA LEU A 89 -0.95 -0.61 -2.79
C LEU A 89 0.30 0.11 -3.28
N PHE A 90 0.84 1.03 -2.48
CA PHE A 90 2.11 1.67 -2.77
C PHE A 90 3.07 1.60 -1.58
N ASN A 91 4.35 1.44 -1.88
CA ASN A 91 5.45 1.45 -0.93
C ASN A 91 6.46 2.49 -1.34
N ILE A 92 6.88 3.31 -0.42
CA ILE A 92 7.93 4.30 -0.63
C ILE A 92 9.21 3.80 0.05
N LEU A 93 10.23 3.53 -0.76
CA LEU A 93 11.56 3.14 -0.32
C LEU A 93 12.54 4.31 -0.50
N TYR A 94 13.44 4.47 0.46
CA TYR A 94 14.54 5.41 0.35
C TYR A 94 15.88 4.69 0.43
N PHE A 95 16.76 5.01 -0.50
CA PHE A 95 18.10 4.45 -0.63
C PHE A 95 19.12 5.51 -0.22
N TYR A 96 19.76 5.32 0.92
CA TYR A 96 20.67 6.31 1.51
C TYR A 96 21.92 6.56 0.68
N PHE A 97 22.54 5.52 0.12
CA PHE A 97 23.78 5.66 -0.64
C PHE A 97 23.63 6.45 -1.93
N ILE A 98 22.56 6.22 -2.66
CA ILE A 98 22.31 6.86 -3.95
C ILE A 98 21.38 8.06 -3.86
N LYS A 99 20.83 8.34 -2.64
CA LYS A 99 19.89 9.43 -2.37
C LYS A 99 18.68 9.43 -3.31
N VAL A 100 18.14 8.24 -3.57
CA VAL A 100 16.99 8.01 -4.46
C VAL A 100 15.80 7.55 -3.66
N ARG A 101 14.61 8.01 -4.05
CA ARG A 101 13.32 7.53 -3.57
C ARG A 101 12.68 6.67 -4.66
N LEU A 102 12.14 5.55 -4.27
CA LEU A 102 11.45 4.61 -5.15
C LEU A 102 10.05 4.33 -4.62
N THR A 103 9.03 4.61 -5.42
CA THR A 103 7.66 4.20 -5.13
C THR A 103 7.33 2.96 -5.93
N LEU A 104 6.97 1.90 -5.24
CA LEU A 104 6.48 0.66 -5.83
C LEU A 104 4.96 0.65 -5.76
N PHE A 105 4.30 0.46 -6.88
CA PHE A 105 2.87 0.27 -6.96
C PHE A 105 2.55 -1.20 -7.23
N VAL A 106 1.53 -1.71 -6.55
CA VAL A 106 0.99 -3.06 -6.75
C VAL A 106 -0.52 -2.97 -6.83
N SER A 107 -1.07 -3.42 -7.94
CA SER A 107 -2.51 -3.42 -8.16
C SER A 107 -3.14 -4.68 -7.57
N LEU A 108 -4.16 -4.53 -6.72
CA LEU A 108 -4.81 -5.59 -5.95
C LEU A 108 -6.33 -5.55 -6.13
N ASN A 109 -6.97 -6.71 -6.09
CA ASN A 109 -8.42 -6.78 -5.89
C ASN A 109 -8.75 -6.63 -4.40
N LEU A 110 -9.99 -6.33 -4.07
CA LEU A 110 -10.47 -6.38 -2.68
C LEU A 110 -10.19 -7.76 -2.09
N ASN A 111 -9.80 -7.78 -0.81
CA ASN A 111 -9.47 -9.00 -0.06
C ASN A 111 -8.34 -9.84 -0.70
N SER A 112 -7.51 -9.22 -1.52
CA SER A 112 -6.35 -9.90 -2.10
C SER A 112 -5.30 -10.20 -1.05
N LYS A 113 -4.67 -11.37 -1.21
CA LYS A 113 -3.52 -11.76 -0.38
C LYS A 113 -2.22 -11.29 -1.02
N ILE A 114 -1.34 -10.67 -0.23
CA ILE A 114 0.01 -10.25 -0.63
C ILE A 114 1.01 -10.72 0.43
N SER A 115 2.25 -11.00 0.04
CA SER A 115 3.28 -11.41 1.00
C SER A 115 3.75 -10.24 1.84
N SER A 116 3.87 -10.45 3.16
CA SER A 116 4.43 -9.45 4.09
C SER A 116 5.91 -9.22 3.84
N VAL A 117 6.36 -7.99 4.04
CA VAL A 117 7.79 -7.61 3.98
C VAL A 117 8.37 -7.26 5.36
N ASP A 118 7.67 -7.59 6.45
CA ASP A 118 8.10 -7.32 7.83
C ASP A 118 9.43 -8.01 8.18
N SER A 119 9.70 -9.18 7.58
CA SER A 119 10.99 -9.87 7.72
C SER A 119 12.17 -9.14 7.10
N LEU A 120 11.93 -8.25 6.15
CA LEU A 120 12.94 -7.46 5.44
C LEU A 120 13.06 -6.04 6.01
N TYR A 121 11.93 -5.46 6.45
CA TYR A 121 11.81 -4.12 7.00
C TYR A 121 11.02 -4.16 8.32
N PRO A 122 11.70 -4.08 9.48
CA PRO A 122 11.01 -4.20 10.77
C PRO A 122 9.88 -3.19 10.99
N ASN A 123 10.00 -1.98 10.46
CA ASN A 123 8.95 -0.96 10.53
C ASN A 123 7.69 -1.31 9.72
N ALA A 124 7.79 -2.21 8.72
CA ALA A 124 6.64 -2.70 7.97
C ALA A 124 5.62 -3.41 8.86
N ASN A 125 6.03 -3.91 10.01
CA ASN A 125 5.12 -4.62 10.91
C ASN A 125 3.89 -3.78 11.28
N TRP A 126 4.10 -2.52 11.66
CA TRP A 126 3.00 -1.63 12.05
C TRP A 126 2.25 -1.07 10.83
N ILE A 127 2.99 -0.66 9.82
CA ILE A 127 2.42 -0.06 8.60
C ILE A 127 1.53 -1.05 7.84
N GLU A 128 1.92 -2.32 7.76
CA GLU A 128 1.09 -3.36 7.16
C GLU A 128 -0.15 -3.70 7.99
N ARG A 129 -0.08 -3.63 9.32
CA ARG A 129 -1.27 -3.79 10.17
C ARG A 129 -2.27 -2.67 9.92
N GLU A 130 -1.79 -1.41 9.92
CA GLU A 130 -2.61 -0.25 9.58
C GLU A 130 -3.25 -0.39 8.20
N THR A 131 -2.46 -0.74 7.17
CA THR A 131 -2.97 -0.91 5.81
C THR A 131 -3.99 -2.05 5.71
N SER A 132 -3.78 -3.12 6.48
CA SER A 132 -4.71 -4.25 6.55
C SER A 132 -6.06 -3.84 7.12
N GLU A 133 -6.07 -3.15 8.26
CA GLU A 133 -7.30 -2.76 8.93
C GLU A 133 -8.04 -1.62 8.22
N MET A 134 -7.32 -0.69 7.57
CA MET A 134 -7.94 0.45 6.89
C MET A 134 -8.52 0.10 5.50
N PHE A 135 -7.89 -0.83 4.77
CA PHE A 135 -8.24 -1.15 3.37
C PHE A 135 -8.63 -2.61 3.11
N GLY A 136 -8.49 -3.49 4.10
CA GLY A 136 -8.83 -4.91 3.94
C GLY A 136 -7.80 -5.72 3.16
N VAL A 137 -6.55 -5.27 3.07
CA VAL A 137 -5.47 -6.04 2.44
C VAL A 137 -4.99 -7.15 3.37
N ILE A 138 -4.91 -8.38 2.87
CA ILE A 138 -4.50 -9.54 3.67
C ILE A 138 -3.02 -9.83 3.44
N TYR A 139 -2.21 -9.69 4.49
CA TYR A 139 -0.78 -10.02 4.46
C TYR A 139 -0.54 -11.48 4.83
N THR A 140 0.09 -12.24 3.92
CA THR A 140 0.52 -13.62 4.19
C THR A 140 1.91 -13.64 4.81
N ASN A 141 2.20 -14.70 5.59
CA ASN A 141 3.47 -14.87 6.32
C ASN A 141 3.75 -13.79 7.38
N LYS A 142 2.73 -13.06 7.80
CA LYS A 142 2.80 -12.08 8.88
C LYS A 142 2.50 -12.75 10.22
N LYS A 143 3.31 -12.47 11.23
CA LYS A 143 3.18 -13.08 12.56
C LYS A 143 2.10 -12.39 13.40
N ASP A 144 2.07 -11.06 13.35
CA ASP A 144 1.13 -10.25 14.11
C ASP A 144 0.14 -9.57 13.18
N ILE A 145 -1.13 -9.99 13.28
CA ILE A 145 -2.24 -9.48 12.46
C ILE A 145 -3.31 -8.74 13.29
N ARG A 146 -3.01 -8.46 14.57
CA ARG A 146 -3.94 -7.73 15.46
C ARG A 146 -4.17 -6.32 14.93
N ASN A 147 -5.37 -5.79 15.14
CA ASN A 147 -5.67 -4.40 14.83
C ASN A 147 -4.72 -3.46 15.57
N LEU A 148 -4.41 -2.32 14.98
CA LEU A 148 -3.50 -1.32 15.52
C LEU A 148 -4.25 -0.08 16.01
N LEU A 149 -5.18 0.42 15.21
CA LEU A 149 -5.90 1.67 15.42
C LEU A 149 -7.40 1.44 15.66
N LEU A 150 -7.97 0.42 15.04
CA LEU A 150 -9.40 0.13 15.12
C LEU A 150 -9.73 -0.83 16.26
N ASP A 151 -10.97 -0.80 16.69
CA ASP A 151 -11.53 -1.71 17.67
C ASP A 151 -11.51 -3.18 17.19
N TYR A 152 -11.27 -4.12 18.12
CA TYR A 152 -11.22 -5.56 17.80
C TYR A 152 -12.59 -6.17 17.50
N SER A 153 -13.66 -5.51 17.89
CA SER A 153 -15.02 -6.06 17.78
C SER A 153 -15.58 -6.01 16.36
N ARG A 154 -14.93 -5.28 15.43
CA ARG A 154 -15.49 -4.97 14.12
C ARG A 154 -14.50 -5.18 12.98
N ASN A 155 -15.02 -5.74 11.88
CA ASN A 155 -14.29 -5.89 10.62
C ASN A 155 -14.74 -4.80 9.64
N GLU A 156 -14.38 -3.56 9.94
CA GLU A 156 -14.70 -2.39 9.13
C GLU A 156 -13.42 -1.89 8.44
N TYR A 157 -13.57 -1.35 7.23
CA TYR A 157 -12.45 -0.79 6.48
C TYR A 157 -12.71 0.67 6.16
N PRO A 158 -12.39 1.59 7.11
CA PRO A 158 -12.85 2.99 7.04
C PRO A 158 -12.23 3.81 5.91
N MET A 159 -11.16 3.35 5.30
CA MET A 159 -10.54 4.04 4.16
C MET A 159 -11.07 3.59 2.79
N LEU A 160 -11.98 2.62 2.76
CA LEU A 160 -12.69 2.28 1.53
C LEU A 160 -13.74 3.35 1.21
N LYS A 161 -13.91 3.63 -0.09
CA LYS A 161 -14.86 4.64 -0.59
C LYS A 161 -16.34 4.34 -0.31
N GLU A 162 -16.65 3.12 0.12
CA GLU A 162 -18.00 2.69 0.49
C GLU A 162 -18.31 2.95 1.96
N PHE A 163 -17.28 3.17 2.76
CA PHE A 163 -17.46 3.41 4.19
C PHE A 163 -17.96 4.83 4.40
N PRO A 164 -19.04 5.04 5.19
CA PRO A 164 -19.56 6.36 5.46
C PRO A 164 -18.58 7.20 6.28
N CYS A 165 -18.53 8.51 6.02
CA CYS A 165 -17.58 9.42 6.67
C CYS A 165 -17.76 9.48 8.19
N GLU A 166 -19.00 9.32 8.67
CA GLU A 166 -19.33 9.37 10.10
C GLU A 166 -19.21 8.01 10.79
N GLY A 167 -18.95 6.93 10.04
CA GLY A 167 -18.97 5.57 10.57
C GLY A 167 -20.38 5.03 10.72
N TYR A 168 -20.52 3.78 11.16
CA TYR A 168 -21.83 3.13 11.40
C TYR A 168 -22.31 3.30 12.82
N TYR A 169 -21.42 3.61 13.76
CA TYR A 169 -21.72 3.65 15.19
C TYR A 169 -20.95 4.76 15.87
N ASP A 170 -21.63 5.42 16.78
CA ASP A 170 -21.09 6.39 17.70
C ASP A 170 -20.86 5.78 19.08
N LEU A 171 -19.83 6.23 19.76
CA LEU A 171 -19.54 5.83 21.13
C LEU A 171 -19.92 6.96 22.07
N TYR A 172 -20.83 6.69 23.00
CA TYR A 172 -21.16 7.64 24.05
C TYR A 172 -21.07 7.03 25.45
N PHE A 173 -20.86 7.87 26.44
CA PHE A 173 -20.82 7.47 27.84
C PHE A 173 -22.20 7.67 28.48
N ASP A 174 -22.81 6.57 28.93
CA ASP A 174 -24.05 6.60 29.68
C ASP A 174 -23.78 6.88 31.17
N PHE A 175 -24.10 8.09 31.61
CA PHE A 175 -23.90 8.52 32.99
C PHE A 175 -24.80 7.82 34.02
N PHE A 176 -25.91 7.22 33.60
CA PHE A 176 -26.80 6.52 34.53
C PHE A 176 -26.30 5.12 34.87
N ASN A 177 -25.74 4.44 33.89
CA ASN A 177 -25.22 3.09 34.03
C ASN A 177 -23.69 3.03 34.20
N ASP A 178 -23.02 4.17 34.13
CA ASP A 178 -21.55 4.32 34.21
C ASP A 178 -20.81 3.41 33.19
N GLN A 179 -21.33 3.38 31.96
CA GLN A 179 -20.85 2.48 30.91
C GLN A 179 -20.74 3.17 29.55
N LEU A 180 -19.80 2.68 28.74
CA LEU A 180 -19.70 3.06 27.34
C LEU A 180 -20.72 2.24 26.52
N GLN A 181 -21.48 2.92 25.68
CA GLN A 181 -22.45 2.31 24.78
C GLN A 181 -22.20 2.72 23.34
N TYR A 182 -22.41 1.77 22.43
CA TYR A 182 -22.41 2.02 21.00
C TYR A 182 -23.84 2.24 20.52
N VAL A 183 -24.05 3.32 19.80
CA VAL A 183 -25.33 3.66 19.17
C VAL A 183 -25.12 3.77 17.67
N GLU A 184 -26.10 3.37 16.89
CA GLU A 184 -26.07 3.57 15.44
C GLU A 184 -26.02 5.04 15.11
N SER A 185 -25.07 5.43 14.26
CA SER A 185 -24.92 6.82 13.82
C SER A 185 -26.14 7.23 12.99
N GLU A 186 -26.70 8.41 13.27
CA GLU A 186 -27.78 8.99 12.48
C GLU A 186 -27.18 9.58 11.18
N PHE A 187 -27.29 8.85 10.07
CA PHE A 187 -26.85 9.35 8.78
C PHE A 187 -27.83 10.40 8.26
N VAL A 188 -27.37 11.60 8.07
CA VAL A 188 -28.02 12.59 7.22
C VAL A 188 -27.32 12.56 5.86
N GLU A 189 -27.79 11.72 4.94
CA GLU A 189 -27.41 11.86 3.54
C GLU A 189 -28.02 13.19 3.01
N LEU A 190 -27.17 14.14 2.69
CA LEU A 190 -27.50 15.37 1.99
C LEU A 190 -27.50 15.17 0.48
#